data_ec8da4b27b137730465dd0399ae83616
#
_entry.id   ec8da4b27b137730465dd0399ae83616
#
_cell.length_a   1.000
_cell.length_b   1.000
_cell.length_c   1.000
_cell.angle_alpha   90.00
_cell.angle_beta   90.00
_cell.angle_gamma   90.00
#
_symmetry.space_group_name_H-M   'P 1'
#
loop_
_entity.id
_entity.type
_entity.pdbx_description
1 polymer ?
#
loop_
_entity_poly.entity_id
_entity_poly.type
_entity_poly.pdbx_seq_one_letter_code
_entity_poly.pdbx_strand_id
1 'polypeptide(L)'
;GTPDQKITLTSNPYDWFEGSFFYTNIQGKPYPGYEYQDYKDKGFNIKLRLKKEGVLPAIAVGLNDFAGTGYYSSEYLVSSYGIKNLDIHFGIGWGQLSGTANTINNPLGYIKDSFKIRPVEYEGKGGSFNPSKYFSGENASPFFGVSYFLNDRFLLKFERDTTLINGPRMPYKDRKSDYSLGIDFLVNNNFSVGGSFERGGFFSLRFVYKNDPKSTKKYEYQIPEVNENDNKYTKLIKNLEDNGIGVKKISETTSSIGLELTQFIHPDLNLVEQIISEASRNSGINKNIITDIEIANLKGVSNIDDTFRRNAETIYERQTTNRVNTITQAKFRPFLASREEFFKGAFLIENDTEFILRENMFFYTNLKYSLADNFDDLRFPPIDTYPAQVRSDVKQYLKNMDEGILIGRAQLDLHF
;
A
#
# COMPACT_ATOMS: atom_id res chain seq x y z
N GLY A 1 4.12 17.99 -2.72
CA GLY A 1 4.55 19.30 -3.17
C GLY A 1 4.16 20.37 -2.19
N THR A 2 4.91 21.44 -2.16
CA THR A 2 4.43 22.65 -1.51
C THR A 2 3.36 23.30 -2.40
N PRO A 3 2.25 23.71 -1.84
CA PRO A 3 2.06 23.80 -0.40
C PRO A 3 1.42 22.58 0.23
N ASP A 4 0.93 21.61 -0.54
CA ASP A 4 0.17 20.50 0.04
C ASP A 4 0.94 19.18 -0.02
N GLN A 5 0.88 18.45 1.08
CA GLN A 5 1.33 17.07 1.14
C GLN A 5 0.10 16.17 1.19
N LYS A 6 -0.06 15.28 0.21
CA LYS A 6 -1.25 14.46 0.05
C LYS A 6 -0.91 12.98 -0.05
N ILE A 7 -1.63 12.18 0.72
CA ILE A 7 -1.66 10.72 0.60
C ILE A 7 -3.02 10.32 0.08
N THR A 8 -3.04 9.44 -0.90
CA THR A 8 -4.27 8.91 -1.47
C THR A 8 -4.20 7.39 -1.51
N LEU A 9 -5.27 6.75 -1.04
CA LEU A 9 -5.50 5.32 -1.18
C LEU A 9 -6.66 5.12 -2.13
N THR A 10 -6.39 4.51 -3.28
CA THR A 10 -7.39 4.29 -4.34
C THR A 10 -7.67 2.80 -4.48
N SER A 11 -8.94 2.44 -4.64
CA SER A 11 -9.42 1.09 -4.88
C SER A 11 -10.35 1.06 -6.10
N ASN A 12 -10.13 0.10 -6.99
CA ASN A 12 -10.94 -0.17 -8.17
C ASN A 12 -11.53 -1.59 -8.09
N PRO A 13 -12.53 -1.82 -7.22
CA PRO A 13 -13.11 -3.16 -7.03
C PRO A 13 -13.85 -3.66 -8.28
N TYR A 14 -14.34 -2.73 -9.09
CA TYR A 14 -15.03 -3.00 -10.35
C TYR A 14 -14.47 -2.10 -11.46
N ASP A 15 -14.55 -2.57 -12.68
CA ASP A 15 -14.11 -1.83 -13.86
C ASP A 15 -14.78 -0.45 -14.03
N TRP A 16 -15.98 -0.28 -13.52
CA TRP A 16 -16.79 0.93 -13.65
C TRP A 16 -16.72 1.85 -12.42
N PHE A 17 -16.11 1.39 -11.32
CA PHE A 17 -16.06 2.12 -10.05
C PHE A 17 -14.63 2.30 -9.55
N GLU A 18 -14.28 3.54 -9.22
CA GLU A 18 -13.07 3.91 -8.51
C GLU A 18 -13.44 4.70 -7.27
N GLY A 19 -12.96 4.28 -6.12
CA GLY A 19 -13.09 5.00 -4.85
C GLY A 19 -11.73 5.34 -4.29
N SER A 20 -11.54 6.57 -3.81
CA SER A 20 -10.30 7.00 -3.18
C SER A 20 -10.58 7.64 -1.83
N PHE A 21 -9.77 7.29 -0.85
CA PHE A 21 -9.63 8.07 0.38
C PHE A 21 -8.39 8.95 0.24
N PHE A 22 -8.47 10.20 0.66
CA PHE A 22 -7.30 11.06 0.73
C PHE A 22 -7.17 11.72 2.10
N TYR A 23 -5.93 12.02 2.43
CA TYR A 23 -5.53 12.82 3.58
C TYR A 23 -4.50 13.84 3.12
N THR A 24 -4.77 15.13 3.41
CA THR A 24 -3.93 16.24 2.95
C THR A 24 -3.55 17.13 4.12
N ASN A 25 -2.29 17.54 4.18
CA ASN A 25 -1.81 18.64 5.01
C ASN A 25 -1.69 19.90 4.14
N ILE A 26 -2.43 20.95 4.48
CA ILE A 26 -2.45 22.20 3.75
C ILE A 26 -1.50 23.17 4.47
N GLN A 27 -0.26 23.21 3.99
CA GLN A 27 0.78 24.03 4.59
C GLN A 27 0.45 25.52 4.54
N GLY A 28 0.71 26.21 5.64
CA GLY A 28 0.47 27.65 5.78
C GLY A 28 -1.00 28.04 5.97
N LYS A 29 -1.93 27.09 6.01
CA LYS A 29 -3.31 27.33 6.48
C LYS A 29 -3.43 26.88 7.92
N PRO A 30 -3.55 27.82 8.90
CA PRO A 30 -3.68 27.42 10.30
C PRO A 30 -5.02 26.72 10.55
N TYR A 31 -5.01 25.74 11.43
CA TYR A 31 -6.23 25.14 11.94
C TYR A 31 -6.98 26.12 12.85
N PRO A 32 -8.29 26.28 12.72
CA PRO A 32 -9.06 27.21 13.55
C PRO A 32 -8.82 26.98 15.05
N GLY A 33 -8.37 28.03 15.75
CA GLY A 33 -8.06 27.96 17.18
C GLY A 33 -6.67 27.46 17.56
N TYR A 34 -5.82 27.12 16.58
CA TYR A 34 -4.45 26.62 16.82
C TYR A 34 -3.46 27.21 15.83
N GLU A 35 -2.64 28.16 16.28
CA GLU A 35 -1.69 28.88 15.43
C GLU A 35 -0.52 28.01 14.92
N TYR A 36 -0.22 26.91 15.63
CA TYR A 36 0.93 26.05 15.37
C TYR A 36 0.58 24.78 14.60
N GLN A 37 -0.67 24.66 14.13
CA GLN A 37 -1.11 23.48 13.42
C GLN A 37 -1.63 23.85 12.04
N ASP A 38 -1.06 23.26 11.00
CA ASP A 38 -1.60 23.36 9.65
C ASP A 38 -2.95 22.65 9.53
N TYR A 39 -3.80 23.18 8.67
CA TYR A 39 -5.10 22.58 8.37
C TYR A 39 -4.94 21.24 7.68
N LYS A 40 -5.63 20.23 8.18
CA LYS A 40 -5.61 18.88 7.63
C LYS A 40 -6.98 18.55 7.09
N ASP A 41 -7.01 18.15 5.82
CA ASP A 41 -8.21 17.75 5.16
C ASP A 41 -8.22 16.25 4.88
N LYS A 42 -9.38 15.66 4.97
CA LYS A 42 -9.63 14.26 4.62
C LYS A 42 -10.98 14.12 3.94
N GLY A 43 -11.03 13.28 2.94
CA GLY A 43 -12.26 13.05 2.21
C GLY A 43 -12.19 11.82 1.31
N PHE A 44 -13.25 11.62 0.59
CA PHE A 44 -13.38 10.53 -0.38
C PHE A 44 -13.60 11.11 -1.76
N ASN A 45 -13.01 10.47 -2.77
CA ASN A 45 -13.34 10.72 -4.17
C ASN A 45 -14.02 9.49 -4.73
N ILE A 46 -15.00 9.72 -5.58
CA ILE A 46 -15.74 8.67 -6.28
C ILE A 46 -15.69 8.99 -7.77
N LYS A 47 -15.41 7.97 -8.60
CA LYS A 47 -15.48 8.06 -10.04
C LYS A 47 -16.23 6.87 -10.60
N LEU A 48 -17.24 7.15 -11.42
CA LEU A 48 -18.06 6.16 -12.07
C LEU A 48 -17.87 6.25 -13.59
N ARG A 49 -17.48 5.15 -14.21
CA ARG A 49 -17.45 5.03 -15.66
C ARG A 49 -18.83 4.66 -16.17
N LEU A 50 -19.49 5.62 -16.82
CA LEU A 50 -20.82 5.46 -17.37
C LEU A 50 -20.81 4.70 -18.69
N LYS A 51 -19.73 4.84 -19.48
CA LYS A 51 -19.55 4.18 -20.77
C LYS A 51 -18.11 3.76 -20.98
N LYS A 52 -17.90 2.55 -21.46
CA LYS A 52 -16.58 2.05 -21.90
C LYS A 52 -16.18 2.70 -23.22
N GLU A 53 -14.87 2.85 -23.42
CA GLU A 53 -14.30 3.21 -24.71
C GLU A 53 -14.56 2.13 -25.76
N GLY A 54 -14.78 2.57 -26.99
CA GLY A 54 -14.95 1.74 -28.16
C GLY A 54 -14.81 2.62 -29.40
N VAL A 55 -15.76 2.56 -30.32
CA VAL A 55 -15.84 3.50 -31.47
C VAL A 55 -16.05 4.94 -30.97
N LEU A 56 -16.72 5.10 -29.85
CA LEU A 56 -16.96 6.38 -29.17
C LEU A 56 -16.14 6.43 -27.88
N PRO A 57 -15.74 7.64 -27.41
CA PRO A 57 -15.01 7.82 -26.19
C PRO A 57 -15.66 7.19 -24.96
N ALA A 58 -14.86 6.82 -23.97
CA ALA A 58 -15.32 6.53 -22.63
C ALA A 58 -15.91 7.78 -21.97
N ILE A 59 -16.91 7.62 -21.12
CA ILE A 59 -17.53 8.71 -20.35
C ILE A 59 -17.48 8.33 -18.88
N ALA A 60 -17.03 9.24 -18.03
CA ALA A 60 -17.03 9.08 -16.59
C ALA A 60 -17.52 10.34 -15.87
N VAL A 61 -18.12 10.14 -14.72
CA VAL A 61 -18.51 11.20 -13.78
C VAL A 61 -17.74 11.00 -12.49
N GLY A 62 -17.29 12.10 -11.88
CA GLY A 62 -16.61 12.04 -10.60
C GLY A 62 -17.08 13.08 -9.60
N LEU A 63 -16.97 12.72 -8.33
CA LEU A 63 -17.22 13.57 -7.16
C LEU A 63 -15.95 13.57 -6.32
N ASN A 64 -15.33 14.72 -6.14
CA ASN A 64 -14.18 14.89 -5.29
C ASN A 64 -14.64 15.45 -3.95
N ASP A 65 -13.95 15.01 -2.89
CA ASP A 65 -14.26 15.37 -1.51
C ASP A 65 -15.74 15.10 -1.17
N PHE A 66 -16.19 13.91 -1.60
CA PHE A 66 -17.50 13.39 -1.28
C PHE A 66 -17.56 13.02 0.21
N ALA A 67 -18.51 13.56 0.94
CA ALA A 67 -18.66 13.37 2.39
C ALA A 67 -17.41 13.68 3.23
N GLY A 68 -16.49 14.51 2.71
CA GLY A 68 -15.33 15.03 3.44
C GLY A 68 -15.61 16.37 4.09
N THR A 69 -14.57 17.19 4.24
CA THR A 69 -14.70 18.55 4.81
C THR A 69 -15.30 19.55 3.80
N GLY A 70 -15.34 19.18 2.53
CA GLY A 70 -15.81 20.03 1.43
C GLY A 70 -14.77 21.00 0.87
N TYR A 71 -13.56 21.00 1.42
CA TYR A 71 -12.51 21.93 1.01
C TYR A 71 -12.07 21.78 -0.44
N TYR A 72 -12.00 20.52 -0.92
CA TYR A 72 -11.71 20.16 -2.31
C TYR A 72 -12.95 19.77 -3.12
N SER A 73 -14.13 20.09 -2.60
CA SER A 73 -15.39 19.66 -3.19
C SER A 73 -15.54 20.13 -4.63
N SER A 74 -15.62 19.18 -5.53
CA SER A 74 -15.80 19.41 -6.96
C SER A 74 -16.39 18.20 -7.65
N GLU A 75 -17.09 18.44 -8.74
CA GLU A 75 -17.66 17.42 -9.58
C GLU A 75 -17.17 17.61 -11.01
N TYR A 76 -17.16 16.53 -11.77
CA TYR A 76 -16.78 16.59 -13.18
C TYR A 76 -17.49 15.53 -14.02
N LEU A 77 -17.65 15.86 -15.28
CA LEU A 77 -17.96 14.94 -16.35
C LEU A 77 -16.79 14.93 -17.31
N VAL A 78 -16.26 13.77 -17.65
CA VAL A 78 -15.08 13.63 -18.51
C VAL A 78 -15.31 12.60 -19.59
N SER A 79 -14.85 12.91 -20.80
CA SER A 79 -14.74 12.04 -21.95
C SER A 79 -13.25 11.70 -22.18
N SER A 80 -12.94 10.42 -22.48
CA SER A 80 -11.58 9.96 -22.68
C SER A 80 -11.50 9.06 -23.89
N TYR A 81 -10.45 9.24 -24.71
CA TYR A 81 -10.23 8.45 -25.91
C TYR A 81 -8.75 8.19 -26.15
N GLY A 82 -8.40 6.91 -26.36
CA GLY A 82 -7.05 6.46 -26.64
C GLY A 82 -6.80 6.26 -28.15
N ILE A 83 -5.70 6.80 -28.65
CA ILE A 83 -5.26 6.62 -30.04
C ILE A 83 -3.79 6.16 -30.02
N LYS A 84 -3.56 4.86 -30.16
CA LYS A 84 -2.22 4.26 -30.05
C LYS A 84 -1.57 4.62 -28.70
N ASN A 85 -0.51 5.44 -28.74
CA ASN A 85 0.23 5.87 -27.55
C ASN A 85 -0.28 7.19 -26.94
N LEU A 86 -1.36 7.73 -27.48
CA LEU A 86 -1.93 9.01 -27.06
C LEU A 86 -3.28 8.82 -26.41
N ASP A 87 -3.44 9.29 -25.18
CA ASP A 87 -4.72 9.39 -24.48
C ASP A 87 -5.13 10.85 -24.36
N ILE A 88 -6.35 11.16 -24.76
CA ILE A 88 -6.92 12.49 -24.71
C ILE A 88 -8.13 12.48 -23.78
N HIS A 89 -8.18 13.46 -22.90
CA HIS A 89 -9.26 13.64 -21.94
C HIS A 89 -9.82 15.06 -22.10
N PHE A 90 -11.12 15.17 -22.17
CA PHE A 90 -11.82 16.45 -22.17
C PHE A 90 -13.00 16.39 -21.22
N GLY A 91 -13.16 17.39 -20.37
CA GLY A 91 -14.22 17.42 -19.37
C GLY A 91 -14.69 18.82 -19.01
N ILE A 92 -15.73 18.83 -18.20
CA ILE A 92 -16.29 20.01 -17.57
C ILE A 92 -16.38 19.78 -16.07
N GLY A 93 -15.97 20.75 -15.28
CA GLY A 93 -15.91 20.68 -13.82
C GLY A 93 -16.71 21.77 -13.14
N TRP A 94 -17.24 21.46 -11.98
CA TRP A 94 -17.98 22.36 -11.09
C TRP A 94 -17.26 22.47 -9.73
N GLY A 95 -17.73 23.35 -8.87
CA GLY A 95 -17.16 23.58 -7.56
C GLY A 95 -15.73 24.10 -7.65
N GLN A 96 -14.79 23.47 -6.96
CA GLN A 96 -13.38 23.91 -6.99
C GLN A 96 -12.73 23.80 -8.39
N LEU A 97 -13.27 22.97 -9.27
CA LEU A 97 -12.83 22.88 -10.67
C LEU A 97 -13.32 24.05 -11.55
N SER A 98 -14.23 24.89 -11.07
CA SER A 98 -14.77 26.05 -11.81
C SER A 98 -14.16 27.39 -11.35
N GLY A 99 -13.00 27.37 -10.75
CA GLY A 99 -12.43 28.54 -10.07
C GLY A 99 -11.57 29.45 -10.92
N THR A 100 -11.38 29.22 -12.22
CA THR A 100 -10.51 30.04 -13.07
C THR A 100 -11.26 31.13 -13.84
N ALA A 101 -10.53 32.08 -14.42
CA ALA A 101 -11.10 33.19 -15.17
C ALA A 101 -11.84 32.77 -16.49
N ASN A 102 -11.52 31.59 -17.02
CA ASN A 102 -12.11 31.09 -18.27
C ASN A 102 -13.26 30.10 -17.99
N THR A 103 -14.25 30.54 -17.27
CA THR A 103 -15.47 29.79 -16.98
C THR A 103 -16.54 30.00 -18.06
N ILE A 104 -17.47 29.06 -18.11
CA ILE A 104 -18.73 29.18 -18.82
C ILE A 104 -19.88 29.15 -17.81
N ASN A 105 -21.02 29.69 -18.18
CA ASN A 105 -22.23 29.54 -17.36
C ASN A 105 -22.54 28.05 -17.16
N ASN A 106 -22.96 27.68 -15.96
CA ASN A 106 -23.29 26.29 -15.67
C ASN A 106 -24.37 25.77 -16.64
N PRO A 107 -24.03 24.79 -17.50
CA PRO A 107 -25.01 24.31 -18.50
C PRO A 107 -26.24 23.65 -17.87
N LEU A 108 -26.13 23.09 -16.66
CA LEU A 108 -27.28 22.54 -15.94
C LEU A 108 -28.24 23.61 -15.42
N GLY A 109 -27.75 24.85 -15.28
CA GLY A 109 -28.56 26.01 -14.94
C GLY A 109 -29.61 26.37 -15.99
N TYR A 110 -29.45 25.91 -17.25
CA TYR A 110 -30.46 26.03 -18.30
C TYR A 110 -31.59 24.99 -18.17
N ILE A 111 -31.31 23.88 -17.44
CA ILE A 111 -32.29 22.81 -17.19
C ILE A 111 -33.14 23.17 -15.98
N LYS A 112 -32.50 23.62 -14.91
CA LYS A 112 -33.15 23.97 -13.65
C LYS A 112 -32.36 25.04 -12.87
N ASP A 113 -33.06 26.09 -12.45
CA ASP A 113 -32.45 27.23 -11.72
C ASP A 113 -31.75 26.82 -10.41
N SER A 114 -32.16 25.74 -9.75
CA SER A 114 -31.48 25.23 -8.56
C SER A 114 -30.00 24.87 -8.78
N PHE A 115 -29.60 24.57 -10.02
CA PHE A 115 -28.18 24.32 -10.35
C PHE A 115 -27.35 25.60 -10.46
N LYS A 116 -27.94 26.77 -10.50
CA LYS A 116 -27.21 28.05 -10.56
C LYS A 116 -26.59 28.45 -9.23
N ILE A 117 -27.08 27.88 -8.12
CA ILE A 117 -26.67 28.25 -6.77
C ILE A 117 -26.01 27.04 -6.10
N ARG A 118 -24.74 27.21 -5.68
CA ARG A 118 -24.05 26.21 -4.87
C ARG A 118 -24.23 26.54 -3.39
N PRO A 119 -24.81 25.63 -2.58
CA PRO A 119 -24.91 25.84 -1.15
C PRO A 119 -23.52 26.00 -0.53
N VAL A 120 -23.37 26.98 0.34
CA VAL A 120 -22.14 27.18 1.13
C VAL A 120 -22.07 26.07 2.17
N GLU A 121 -20.98 25.32 2.18
CA GLU A 121 -20.74 24.34 3.22
C GLU A 121 -20.26 25.01 4.50
N TYR A 122 -20.66 24.42 5.61
CA TYR A 122 -20.25 24.88 6.92
C TYR A 122 -18.76 24.52 7.12
N GLU A 123 -17.89 25.52 7.24
CA GLU A 123 -16.48 25.30 7.53
C GLU A 123 -16.31 24.49 8.82
N GLY A 124 -15.61 23.35 8.71
CA GLY A 124 -15.16 22.58 9.84
C GLY A 124 -16.06 21.43 10.31
N LYS A 125 -17.20 21.17 9.71
CA LYS A 125 -18.02 19.97 9.97
C LYS A 125 -18.02 19.05 8.76
N GLY A 126 -17.01 18.18 8.66
CA GLY A 126 -16.96 17.14 7.64
C GLY A 126 -18.06 16.08 7.82
N GLY A 127 -18.37 15.37 6.75
CA GLY A 127 -19.27 14.21 6.77
C GLY A 127 -20.75 14.51 6.49
N SER A 128 -21.12 15.72 6.13
CA SER A 128 -22.48 16.00 5.70
C SER A 128 -22.68 15.69 4.21
N PHE A 129 -23.69 14.91 3.89
CA PHE A 129 -24.11 14.63 2.54
C PHE A 129 -25.23 15.61 2.13
N ASN A 130 -24.90 16.52 1.22
CA ASN A 130 -25.88 17.47 0.67
C ASN A 130 -25.94 17.32 -0.87
N PRO A 131 -26.93 16.60 -1.40
CA PRO A 131 -27.06 16.37 -2.85
C PRO A 131 -27.21 17.65 -3.67
N SER A 132 -27.75 18.72 -3.11
CA SER A 132 -28.00 19.98 -3.84
C SER A 132 -26.72 20.75 -4.18
N LYS A 133 -25.58 20.39 -3.59
CA LYS A 133 -24.29 20.99 -3.93
C LYS A 133 -23.67 20.44 -5.21
N TYR A 134 -24.04 19.21 -5.59
CA TYR A 134 -23.36 18.56 -6.71
C TYR A 134 -23.81 19.16 -8.05
N PHE A 135 -22.82 19.40 -8.93
CA PHE A 135 -22.99 20.00 -10.25
C PHE A 135 -23.65 21.38 -10.21
N SER A 136 -23.61 22.06 -9.09
CA SER A 136 -24.23 23.36 -8.85
C SER A 136 -23.18 24.49 -8.77
N GLY A 137 -23.66 25.71 -8.93
CA GLY A 137 -22.89 26.96 -8.98
C GLY A 137 -23.18 27.71 -10.25
N GLU A 138 -22.89 29.00 -10.25
CA GLU A 138 -23.11 29.89 -11.39
C GLU A 138 -22.28 29.46 -12.63
N ASN A 139 -21.05 29.00 -12.37
CA ASN A 139 -20.06 28.70 -13.40
C ASN A 139 -19.64 27.23 -13.40
N ALA A 140 -19.18 26.78 -14.57
CA ALA A 140 -18.43 25.56 -14.79
C ALA A 140 -17.19 25.85 -15.63
N SER A 141 -16.17 25.01 -15.55
CA SER A 141 -14.94 25.20 -16.34
C SER A 141 -14.64 23.98 -17.21
N PRO A 142 -14.37 24.16 -18.50
CA PRO A 142 -13.82 23.11 -19.33
C PRO A 142 -12.35 22.85 -18.96
N PHE A 143 -11.99 21.59 -18.84
CA PHE A 143 -10.61 21.14 -18.63
C PHE A 143 -10.24 20.08 -19.67
N PHE A 144 -8.95 19.89 -19.88
CA PHE A 144 -8.47 18.81 -20.73
C PHE A 144 -7.11 18.28 -20.25
N GLY A 145 -6.81 17.06 -20.66
CA GLY A 145 -5.54 16.42 -20.43
C GLY A 145 -5.12 15.58 -21.63
N VAL A 146 -3.83 15.49 -21.84
CA VAL A 146 -3.22 14.64 -22.86
C VAL A 146 -2.11 13.84 -22.20
N SER A 147 -2.10 12.53 -22.44
CA SER A 147 -1.04 11.64 -21.99
C SER A 147 -0.43 10.95 -23.21
N TYR A 148 0.88 10.94 -23.30
CA TYR A 148 1.62 10.32 -24.42
C TYR A 148 2.68 9.36 -23.92
N PHE A 149 2.54 8.08 -24.28
CA PHE A 149 3.52 7.05 -23.99
C PHE A 149 4.69 7.15 -24.97
N LEU A 150 5.82 7.69 -24.50
CA LEU A 150 7.07 7.73 -25.28
C LEU A 150 7.56 6.31 -25.57
N ASN A 151 7.47 5.43 -24.58
CA ASN A 151 7.76 4.01 -24.61
C ASN A 151 7.08 3.33 -23.42
N ASP A 152 7.36 2.04 -23.19
CA ASP A 152 6.74 1.25 -22.12
C ASP A 152 7.05 1.75 -20.70
N ARG A 153 8.01 2.66 -20.53
CA ARG A 153 8.42 3.18 -19.22
C ARG A 153 8.14 4.66 -18.99
N PHE A 154 8.06 5.46 -20.05
CA PHE A 154 7.91 6.91 -19.93
C PHE A 154 6.55 7.38 -20.45
N LEU A 155 5.83 8.10 -19.61
CA LEU A 155 4.55 8.72 -19.89
C LEU A 155 4.67 10.25 -19.72
N LEU A 156 4.50 10.99 -20.79
CA LEU A 156 4.36 12.45 -20.77
C LEU A 156 2.91 12.84 -20.53
N LYS A 157 2.71 13.91 -19.77
CA LYS A 157 1.38 14.47 -19.46
C LYS A 157 1.37 15.95 -19.66
N PHE A 158 0.29 16.42 -20.25
CA PHE A 158 0.00 17.84 -20.37
C PHE A 158 -1.48 18.03 -20.02
N GLU A 159 -1.76 19.00 -19.17
CA GLU A 159 -3.13 19.26 -18.72
C GLU A 159 -3.41 20.74 -18.53
N ARG A 160 -4.66 21.11 -18.70
CA ARG A 160 -5.23 22.35 -18.21
C ARG A 160 -6.00 22.04 -16.93
N ASP A 161 -5.43 22.51 -15.81
CA ASP A 161 -6.02 22.38 -14.49
C ASP A 161 -6.75 23.68 -14.11
N THR A 162 -8.05 23.59 -13.98
CA THR A 162 -8.92 24.72 -13.67
C THR A 162 -9.24 24.84 -12.18
N THR A 163 -8.64 24.01 -11.33
CA THR A 163 -8.89 24.01 -9.89
C THR A 163 -8.44 25.32 -9.26
N LEU A 164 -9.32 25.94 -8.49
CA LEU A 164 -9.01 27.06 -7.63
C LEU A 164 -9.39 26.74 -6.19
N ILE A 165 -8.39 26.65 -5.33
CA ILE A 165 -8.59 26.46 -3.91
C ILE A 165 -8.47 27.82 -3.22
N ASN A 166 -9.57 28.35 -2.73
CA ASN A 166 -9.64 29.63 -2.05
C ASN A 166 -9.33 29.48 -0.56
N GLY A 167 -8.35 30.25 -0.09
CA GLY A 167 -8.05 30.31 1.34
C GLY A 167 -7.26 31.56 1.70
N PRO A 168 -7.43 32.10 2.92
CA PRO A 168 -6.89 33.42 3.28
C PRO A 168 -5.36 33.50 3.36
N ARG A 169 -4.65 32.38 3.38
CA ARG A 169 -3.18 32.32 3.45
C ARG A 169 -2.59 31.29 2.47
N MET A 170 -3.21 31.15 1.32
CA MET A 170 -2.73 30.20 0.33
C MET A 170 -1.56 30.75 -0.49
N PRO A 171 -0.42 30.06 -0.53
CA PRO A 171 0.69 30.42 -1.41
C PRO A 171 0.36 30.22 -2.90
N TYR A 172 -0.84 29.76 -3.24
CA TYR A 172 -1.35 29.65 -4.62
C TYR A 172 -1.78 30.95 -5.27
N LYS A 173 -1.73 32.07 -4.55
CA LYS A 173 -2.05 33.37 -5.12
C LYS A 173 -1.20 33.69 -6.34
N ASP A 174 -0.07 33.02 -6.49
CA ASP A 174 0.87 33.23 -7.59
C ASP A 174 0.73 32.20 -8.72
N ARG A 175 -0.47 31.62 -8.88
CA ARG A 175 -0.77 30.82 -10.06
C ARG A 175 -0.51 31.65 -11.33
N LYS A 176 0.49 31.22 -12.09
CA LYS A 176 0.93 31.96 -13.30
C LYS A 176 0.30 31.40 -14.56
N SER A 177 -0.25 30.18 -14.50
CA SER A 177 -0.80 29.48 -15.65
C SER A 177 -1.89 28.49 -15.23
N ASP A 178 -2.78 28.13 -16.15
CA ASP A 178 -3.73 27.01 -15.99
C ASP A 178 -3.11 25.68 -16.43
N TYR A 179 -1.90 25.70 -16.99
CA TYR A 179 -1.28 24.54 -17.61
C TYR A 179 -0.25 23.88 -16.72
N SER A 180 -0.21 22.55 -16.78
CA SER A 180 0.77 21.72 -16.10
C SER A 180 1.39 20.72 -17.08
N LEU A 181 2.66 20.41 -16.88
CA LEU A 181 3.42 19.44 -17.65
C LEU A 181 4.04 18.43 -16.70
N GLY A 182 3.92 17.16 -16.98
CA GLY A 182 4.45 16.09 -16.15
C GLY A 182 5.08 14.96 -16.94
N ILE A 183 5.94 14.22 -16.25
CA ILE A 183 6.52 12.98 -16.73
C ILE A 183 6.43 11.93 -15.64
N ASP A 184 6.00 10.73 -16.00
CA ASP A 184 6.05 9.56 -15.13
C ASP A 184 7.05 8.53 -15.67
N PHE A 185 7.78 7.91 -14.78
CA PHE A 185 8.68 6.80 -15.06
C PHE A 185 8.20 5.55 -14.33
N LEU A 186 7.93 4.48 -15.07
CA LEU A 186 7.63 3.15 -14.55
C LEU A 186 8.94 2.48 -14.14
N VAL A 187 9.17 2.36 -12.84
CA VAL A 187 10.31 1.63 -12.29
C VAL A 187 10.12 0.13 -12.51
N ASN A 188 8.90 -0.36 -12.24
CA ASN A 188 8.42 -1.72 -12.52
C ASN A 188 6.88 -1.72 -12.65
N ASN A 189 6.27 -2.90 -12.85
CA ASN A 189 4.83 -3.03 -13.05
C ASN A 189 3.97 -2.51 -11.88
N ASN A 190 4.54 -2.41 -10.70
CA ASN A 190 3.85 -2.01 -9.49
C ASN A 190 4.22 -0.61 -8.99
N PHE A 191 5.38 -0.07 -9.39
CA PHE A 191 5.90 1.17 -8.84
C PHE A 191 6.29 2.17 -9.92
N SER A 192 5.81 3.39 -9.80
CA SER A 192 6.17 4.50 -10.67
C SER A 192 6.51 5.77 -9.89
N VAL A 193 7.40 6.56 -10.47
CA VAL A 193 7.82 7.88 -9.97
C VAL A 193 7.45 8.91 -11.01
N GLY A 194 6.83 10.00 -10.59
CA GLY A 194 6.47 11.11 -11.48
C GLY A 194 6.98 12.45 -10.98
N GLY A 195 7.32 13.31 -11.93
CA GLY A 195 7.63 14.72 -11.68
C GLY A 195 6.74 15.60 -12.54
N SER A 196 6.32 16.76 -12.02
CA SER A 196 5.54 17.72 -12.78
C SER A 196 5.91 19.14 -12.46
N PHE A 197 5.77 20.01 -13.48
CA PHE A 197 5.77 21.45 -13.33
C PHE A 197 4.34 21.94 -13.50
N GLU A 198 3.79 22.45 -12.43
CA GLU A 198 2.38 22.74 -12.33
C GLU A 198 2.12 24.23 -12.28
N ARG A 199 1.12 24.67 -13.02
CA ARG A 199 0.53 26.02 -12.96
C ARG A 199 1.55 27.15 -13.12
N GLY A 200 2.67 26.88 -13.81
CA GLY A 200 3.71 27.88 -14.07
C GLY A 200 4.57 28.28 -12.86
N GLY A 201 4.46 27.58 -11.74
CA GLY A 201 5.18 27.99 -10.52
C GLY A 201 5.53 26.89 -9.52
N PHE A 202 5.01 25.66 -9.70
CA PHE A 202 5.19 24.60 -8.71
C PHE A 202 5.83 23.36 -9.32
N PHE A 203 6.76 22.75 -8.58
CA PHE A 203 7.28 21.43 -8.87
C PHE A 203 6.66 20.42 -7.92
N SER A 204 6.17 19.31 -8.47
CA SER A 204 5.62 18.20 -7.71
C SER A 204 6.39 16.93 -7.99
N LEU A 205 6.54 16.10 -6.96
CA LEU A 205 7.00 14.72 -7.05
C LEU A 205 5.89 13.78 -6.62
N ARG A 206 5.71 12.70 -7.35
CA ARG A 206 4.68 11.71 -7.11
C ARG A 206 5.27 10.31 -7.10
N PHE A 207 4.90 9.53 -6.11
CA PHE A 207 5.21 8.11 -5.99
C PHE A 207 3.91 7.34 -6.02
N VAL A 208 3.80 6.34 -6.89
CA VAL A 208 2.60 5.51 -7.00
C VAL A 208 3.00 4.05 -6.89
N TYR A 209 2.41 3.36 -5.94
CA TYR A 209 2.47 1.91 -5.81
C TYR A 209 1.10 1.32 -6.14
N LYS A 210 1.07 0.36 -7.07
CA LYS A 210 -0.14 -0.35 -7.49
C LYS A 210 0.01 -1.82 -7.11
N ASN A 211 -1.04 -2.37 -6.52
CA ASN A 211 -1.14 -3.80 -6.25
C ASN A 211 -2.51 -4.29 -6.69
N ASP A 212 -2.55 -5.43 -7.36
CA ASP A 212 -3.79 -6.13 -7.67
C ASP A 212 -3.91 -7.33 -6.73
N PRO A 213 -4.74 -7.23 -5.67
CA PRO A 213 -4.92 -8.33 -4.74
C PRO A 213 -5.63 -9.54 -5.36
N LYS A 214 -6.24 -9.38 -6.54
CA LYS A 214 -6.86 -10.48 -7.30
C LYS A 214 -5.87 -11.19 -8.21
N SER A 215 -4.73 -10.59 -8.51
CA SER A 215 -3.65 -11.27 -9.22
C SER A 215 -2.96 -12.22 -8.25
N THR A 216 -3.38 -13.45 -8.22
CA THR A 216 -2.61 -14.51 -7.58
C THR A 216 -1.32 -14.64 -8.39
N LYS A 217 -0.18 -14.28 -7.80
CA LYS A 217 1.11 -14.71 -8.33
C LYS A 217 1.05 -16.22 -8.35
N LYS A 218 1.01 -16.83 -9.53
CA LYS A 218 1.18 -18.27 -9.64
C LYS A 218 2.56 -18.56 -9.07
N TYR A 219 2.58 -19.45 -8.10
CA TYR A 219 3.84 -19.98 -7.60
C TYR A 219 4.54 -20.69 -8.76
N GLU A 220 5.77 -20.28 -9.05
CA GLU A 220 6.63 -20.95 -10.01
C GLU A 220 7.59 -21.84 -9.23
N TYR A 221 7.48 -23.16 -9.48
CA TYR A 221 8.37 -24.13 -8.87
C TYR A 221 9.81 -23.84 -9.29
N GLN A 222 10.69 -23.70 -8.31
CA GLN A 222 12.12 -23.47 -8.55
C GLN A 222 12.81 -24.81 -8.74
N ILE A 223 13.49 -24.99 -9.87
CA ILE A 223 14.32 -26.16 -10.14
C ILE A 223 15.73 -25.83 -9.61
N PRO A 224 16.19 -26.49 -8.56
CA PRO A 224 17.50 -26.19 -7.97
C PRO A 224 18.65 -26.69 -8.88
N GLU A 225 19.78 -26.03 -8.75
CA GLU A 225 21.03 -26.54 -9.29
C GLU A 225 21.48 -27.73 -8.44
N VAL A 226 21.30 -28.94 -8.95
CA VAL A 226 21.75 -30.18 -8.31
C VAL A 226 22.94 -30.75 -9.07
N ASN A 227 23.95 -31.23 -8.36
CA ASN A 227 25.04 -31.97 -8.98
C ASN A 227 24.53 -33.32 -9.48
N GLU A 228 25.03 -33.77 -10.63
CA GLU A 228 24.67 -35.08 -11.19
C GLU A 228 24.99 -36.24 -10.23
N ASN A 229 26.05 -36.08 -9.40
CA ASN A 229 26.51 -37.06 -8.41
C ASN A 229 25.72 -37.03 -7.09
N ASP A 230 24.81 -36.08 -6.88
CA ASP A 230 23.99 -36.04 -5.67
C ASP A 230 23.06 -37.25 -5.64
N ASN A 231 22.95 -37.88 -4.46
CA ASN A 231 21.99 -38.98 -4.29
C ASN A 231 20.53 -38.46 -4.32
N LYS A 232 19.57 -39.35 -4.50
CA LYS A 232 18.14 -39.00 -4.60
C LYS A 232 17.62 -38.21 -3.40
N TYR A 233 18.11 -38.47 -2.19
CA TYR A 233 17.65 -37.78 -0.97
C TYR A 233 18.25 -36.39 -0.86
N THR A 234 19.51 -36.20 -1.23
CA THR A 234 20.14 -34.87 -1.32
C THR A 234 19.44 -34.01 -2.35
N LYS A 235 19.10 -34.58 -3.51
CA LYS A 235 18.29 -33.89 -4.53
C LYS A 235 16.92 -33.51 -4.00
N LEU A 236 16.25 -34.40 -3.27
CA LEU A 236 14.95 -34.14 -2.65
C LEU A 236 15.02 -32.99 -1.64
N ILE A 237 16.02 -33.00 -0.75
CA ILE A 237 16.21 -31.94 0.25
C ILE A 237 16.42 -30.58 -0.44
N LYS A 238 17.30 -30.49 -1.42
CA LYS A 238 17.53 -29.27 -2.19
C LYS A 238 16.27 -28.76 -2.89
N ASN A 239 15.55 -29.68 -3.57
CA ASN A 239 14.30 -29.34 -4.25
C ASN A 239 13.25 -28.79 -3.29
N LEU A 240 13.13 -29.34 -2.10
CA LEU A 240 12.17 -28.85 -1.08
C LEU A 240 12.62 -27.54 -0.47
N GLU A 241 13.91 -27.41 -0.09
CA GLU A 241 14.43 -26.22 0.57
C GLU A 241 14.42 -24.98 -0.35
N ASP A 242 14.79 -25.11 -1.62
CA ASP A 242 14.74 -24.01 -2.60
C ASP A 242 13.28 -23.58 -2.91
N ASN A 243 12.34 -24.45 -2.64
CA ASN A 243 10.91 -24.16 -2.72
C ASN A 243 10.26 -23.80 -1.36
N GLY A 244 11.07 -23.49 -0.36
CA GLY A 244 10.61 -22.95 0.93
C GLY A 244 10.08 -23.99 1.91
N ILE A 245 10.38 -25.27 1.70
CA ILE A 245 10.00 -26.36 2.58
C ILE A 245 11.25 -27.00 3.20
N GLY A 246 11.43 -26.79 4.49
CA GLY A 246 12.55 -27.39 5.25
C GLY A 246 12.30 -28.86 5.55
N VAL A 247 13.36 -29.67 5.45
CA VAL A 247 13.33 -31.11 5.74
C VAL A 247 13.91 -31.37 7.12
N LYS A 248 13.10 -31.91 8.03
CA LYS A 248 13.53 -32.32 9.38
C LYS A 248 14.07 -33.75 9.37
N LYS A 249 13.30 -34.66 8.77
CA LYS A 249 13.66 -36.08 8.75
C LYS A 249 13.14 -36.77 7.51
N ILE A 250 13.93 -37.70 7.01
CA ILE A 250 13.52 -38.64 5.96
C ILE A 250 13.66 -40.05 6.53
N SER A 251 12.57 -40.81 6.49
CA SER A 251 12.53 -42.21 6.89
C SER A 251 11.95 -43.07 5.77
N GLU A 252 12.44 -44.29 5.59
CA GLU A 252 12.07 -45.10 4.46
C GLU A 252 11.71 -46.52 4.87
N THR A 253 10.68 -47.08 4.25
CA THR A 253 10.34 -48.50 4.25
C THR A 253 10.57 -49.08 2.85
N THR A 254 10.31 -50.35 2.66
CA THR A 254 10.37 -50.98 1.32
C THR A 254 9.42 -50.33 0.32
N SER A 255 8.25 -49.87 0.76
CA SER A 255 7.17 -49.35 -0.11
C SER A 255 6.93 -47.87 0.01
N SER A 256 7.34 -47.21 1.08
CA SER A 256 6.97 -45.84 1.38
C SER A 256 8.16 -45.03 1.90
N ILE A 257 8.09 -43.73 1.71
CA ILE A 257 9.01 -42.74 2.27
C ILE A 257 8.23 -41.76 3.15
N GLY A 258 8.69 -41.54 4.37
CA GLY A 258 8.14 -40.60 5.33
C GLY A 258 8.97 -39.33 5.36
N LEU A 259 8.32 -38.19 5.19
CA LEU A 259 8.94 -36.87 5.22
C LEU A 259 8.39 -36.06 6.38
N GLU A 260 9.23 -35.72 7.34
CA GLU A 260 8.91 -34.76 8.39
C GLU A 260 9.42 -33.38 7.92
N LEU A 261 8.48 -32.47 7.66
CA LEU A 261 8.71 -31.21 6.97
C LEU A 261 8.31 -30.02 7.85
N THR A 262 8.93 -28.87 7.59
CA THR A 262 8.54 -27.59 8.22
C THR A 262 8.48 -26.49 7.17
N GLN A 263 7.53 -25.57 7.28
CA GLN A 263 7.43 -24.45 6.37
C GLN A 263 6.77 -23.22 7.03
N PHE A 264 7.08 -22.01 6.49
CA PHE A 264 6.59 -20.71 6.98
C PHE A 264 6.00 -19.84 5.87
N ILE A 265 6.13 -20.24 4.61
CA ILE A 265 5.95 -19.36 3.44
C ILE A 265 4.61 -19.62 2.76
N HIS A 266 4.18 -20.88 2.71
CA HIS A 266 3.02 -21.30 1.92
C HIS A 266 1.78 -21.49 2.79
N PRO A 267 0.77 -20.60 2.72
CA PRO A 267 -0.46 -20.73 3.49
C PRO A 267 -1.42 -21.81 2.91
N ASP A 268 -1.23 -22.20 1.64
CA ASP A 268 -2.07 -23.17 0.95
C ASP A 268 -1.43 -24.56 1.00
N LEU A 269 -2.06 -25.47 1.73
CA LEU A 269 -1.59 -26.87 1.85
C LEU A 269 -1.62 -27.64 0.53
N ASN A 270 -2.56 -27.34 -0.38
CA ASN A 270 -2.58 -27.99 -1.69
C ASN A 270 -1.35 -27.64 -2.50
N LEU A 271 -0.88 -26.39 -2.38
CA LEU A 271 0.37 -25.96 -3.00
C LEU A 271 1.57 -26.69 -2.39
N VAL A 272 1.60 -26.85 -1.06
CA VAL A 272 2.66 -27.60 -0.38
C VAL A 272 2.72 -29.03 -0.87
N GLU A 273 1.58 -29.71 -1.01
CA GLU A 273 1.49 -31.08 -1.55
C GLU A 273 1.97 -31.14 -3.01
N GLN A 274 1.63 -30.17 -3.83
CA GLN A 274 2.13 -30.06 -5.20
C GLN A 274 3.66 -29.92 -5.25
N ILE A 275 4.23 -29.05 -4.39
CA ILE A 275 5.69 -28.87 -4.30
C ILE A 275 6.35 -30.18 -3.88
N ILE A 276 5.82 -30.88 -2.88
CA ILE A 276 6.37 -32.14 -2.40
C ILE A 276 6.34 -33.21 -3.53
N SER A 277 5.22 -33.31 -4.24
CA SER A 277 5.06 -34.22 -5.36
C SER A 277 6.06 -33.94 -6.46
N GLU A 278 6.23 -32.67 -6.83
CA GLU A 278 7.14 -32.23 -7.89
C GLU A 278 8.61 -32.42 -7.49
N ALA A 279 8.96 -32.08 -6.24
CA ALA A 279 10.29 -32.29 -5.68
C ALA A 279 10.67 -33.78 -5.67
N SER A 280 9.72 -34.62 -5.29
CA SER A 280 9.93 -36.07 -5.25
C SER A 280 10.14 -36.67 -6.64
N ARG A 281 9.33 -36.23 -7.60
CA ARG A 281 9.47 -36.66 -9.01
C ARG A 281 10.83 -36.22 -9.59
N ASN A 282 11.22 -34.96 -9.37
CA ASN A 282 12.47 -34.40 -9.89
C ASN A 282 13.71 -35.03 -9.22
N SER A 283 13.54 -35.62 -8.04
CA SER A 283 14.60 -36.31 -7.31
C SER A 283 14.67 -37.82 -7.56
N GLY A 284 13.76 -38.35 -8.40
CA GLY A 284 13.71 -39.78 -8.74
C GLY A 284 13.16 -40.65 -7.62
N ILE A 285 12.29 -40.12 -6.76
CA ILE A 285 11.59 -40.86 -5.71
C ILE A 285 10.34 -41.51 -6.31
N ASN A 286 10.30 -42.85 -6.35
CA ASN A 286 9.19 -43.63 -6.92
C ASN A 286 8.39 -44.39 -5.86
N LYS A 287 8.54 -44.05 -4.57
CA LYS A 287 7.82 -44.66 -3.45
C LYS A 287 6.60 -43.84 -3.05
N ASN A 288 5.66 -44.45 -2.34
CA ASN A 288 4.56 -43.74 -1.75
C ASN A 288 5.07 -42.74 -0.69
N ILE A 289 4.58 -41.51 -0.77
CA ILE A 289 5.05 -40.42 0.11
C ILE A 289 4.02 -40.22 1.21
N ILE A 290 4.51 -40.23 2.43
CA ILE A 290 3.72 -39.95 3.65
C ILE A 290 4.38 -38.79 4.35
N THR A 291 3.61 -37.79 4.76
CA THR A 291 4.15 -36.53 5.27
C THR A 291 3.63 -36.17 6.65
N ASP A 292 4.51 -35.66 7.48
CA ASP A 292 4.18 -34.83 8.64
C ASP A 292 4.66 -33.41 8.35
N ILE A 293 3.74 -32.43 8.36
CA ILE A 293 4.03 -31.06 7.99
C ILE A 293 3.77 -30.15 9.18
N GLU A 294 4.81 -29.43 9.62
CA GLU A 294 4.68 -28.34 10.55
C GLU A 294 4.57 -27.00 9.79
N ILE A 295 3.65 -26.16 10.26
CA ILE A 295 3.41 -24.83 9.71
C ILE A 295 3.69 -23.82 10.81
N ALA A 296 4.69 -22.95 10.61
CA ALA A 296 5.09 -21.93 11.59
C ALA A 296 5.26 -22.51 13.01
N ASN A 297 5.97 -23.64 13.14
CA ASN A 297 6.23 -24.39 14.37
C ASN A 297 4.98 -25.02 15.01
N LEU A 298 3.85 -25.02 14.34
CA LEU A 298 2.65 -25.69 14.78
C LEU A 298 2.47 -26.99 13.99
N LYS A 299 2.06 -28.06 14.66
CA LYS A 299 1.76 -29.32 14.00
C LYS A 299 0.53 -29.15 13.09
N GLY A 300 0.76 -29.20 11.79
CA GLY A 300 -0.28 -29.08 10.76
C GLY A 300 -0.88 -30.42 10.39
N VAL A 301 -0.36 -31.05 9.32
CA VAL A 301 -0.83 -32.35 8.83
C VAL A 301 0.09 -33.45 9.34
N SER A 302 -0.46 -34.54 9.86
CA SER A 302 0.29 -35.71 10.31
C SER A 302 -0.32 -36.97 9.73
N ASN A 303 0.37 -37.56 8.75
CA ASN A 303 -0.03 -38.81 8.09
C ASN A 303 0.93 -39.97 8.40
N ILE A 304 2.03 -39.71 9.12
CA ILE A 304 3.00 -40.72 9.54
C ILE A 304 2.48 -41.41 10.81
N ASP A 305 2.04 -42.64 10.70
CA ASP A 305 1.53 -43.42 11.82
C ASP A 305 2.65 -44.12 12.62
N ASP A 306 2.32 -44.63 13.80
CA ASP A 306 3.25 -45.33 14.68
C ASP A 306 3.76 -46.66 14.08
N THR A 307 3.00 -47.26 13.15
CA THR A 307 3.42 -48.46 12.47
C THR A 307 4.53 -48.18 11.48
N PHE A 308 4.37 -47.11 10.72
CA PHE A 308 5.44 -46.65 9.83
C PHE A 308 6.70 -46.26 10.63
N ARG A 309 6.57 -45.48 11.70
CA ARG A 309 7.70 -45.05 12.55
C ARG A 309 8.51 -46.19 13.12
N ARG A 310 7.87 -47.29 13.49
CA ARG A 310 8.53 -48.48 14.02
C ARG A 310 9.28 -49.32 12.98
N ASN A 311 8.82 -49.30 11.74
CA ASN A 311 9.33 -50.17 10.67
C ASN A 311 10.24 -49.44 9.67
N ALA A 312 10.29 -48.11 9.75
CA ALA A 312 11.08 -47.30 8.83
C ALA A 312 12.51 -47.11 9.31
N GLU A 313 13.45 -47.18 8.39
CA GLU A 313 14.84 -46.79 8.60
C GLU A 313 15.00 -45.27 8.42
N THR A 314 15.71 -44.62 9.35
CA THR A 314 16.01 -43.20 9.25
C THR A 314 17.16 -43.01 8.24
N ILE A 315 16.91 -42.34 7.15
CA ILE A 315 17.87 -42.05 6.08
C ILE A 315 18.55 -40.70 6.31
N TYR A 316 17.79 -39.73 6.79
CA TYR A 316 18.28 -38.38 7.07
C TYR A 316 17.55 -37.81 8.27
N GLU A 317 18.28 -37.18 9.15
CA GLU A 317 17.75 -36.42 10.27
C GLU A 317 18.58 -35.17 10.47
N ARG A 318 17.92 -34.01 10.34
CA ARG A 318 18.57 -32.72 10.56
C ARG A 318 18.84 -32.56 12.05
N GLN A 319 20.10 -32.55 12.41
CA GLN A 319 20.48 -32.17 13.75
C GLN A 319 20.24 -30.66 13.88
N THR A 320 19.27 -30.28 14.67
CA THR A 320 19.01 -28.87 15.01
C THR A 320 20.09 -28.43 15.98
N THR A 321 21.22 -27.99 15.42
CA THR A 321 22.31 -27.42 16.20
C THR A 321 22.05 -25.97 16.58
N ASN A 322 21.26 -25.26 15.82
CA ASN A 322 20.95 -23.85 16.06
C ASN A 322 19.72 -23.70 16.93
N ARG A 323 19.95 -23.41 18.21
CA ARG A 323 18.89 -23.04 19.15
C ARG A 323 18.59 -21.52 19.12
N VAL A 324 19.20 -20.78 18.22
CA VAL A 324 19.04 -19.34 18.07
C VAL A 324 18.87 -19.02 16.59
N ASN A 325 17.72 -18.45 16.25
CA ASN A 325 17.43 -17.92 14.94
C ASN A 325 17.39 -16.39 15.05
N THR A 326 18.19 -15.69 14.27
CA THR A 326 18.26 -14.23 14.31
C THR A 326 18.20 -13.65 12.92
N ILE A 327 17.41 -12.58 12.77
CA ILE A 327 17.31 -11.79 11.54
C ILE A 327 17.55 -10.34 11.90
N THR A 328 18.53 -9.73 11.23
CA THR A 328 18.80 -8.30 11.36
C THR A 328 18.49 -7.61 10.04
N GLN A 329 17.69 -6.55 10.08
CA GLN A 329 17.23 -5.84 8.88
C GLN A 329 17.13 -4.34 9.12
N ALA A 330 17.39 -3.57 8.06
CA ALA A 330 17.10 -2.14 8.05
C ALA A 330 15.62 -1.92 7.72
N LYS A 331 14.94 -1.14 8.53
CA LYS A 331 13.53 -0.81 8.33
C LYS A 331 13.31 0.69 8.32
N PHE A 332 12.45 1.14 7.44
CA PHE A 332 11.89 2.47 7.48
C PHE A 332 10.51 2.42 8.13
N ARG A 333 10.32 3.20 9.21
CA ARG A 333 9.04 3.30 9.92
C ARG A 333 8.46 4.69 9.77
N PRO A 334 7.47 4.87 8.89
CA PRO A 334 6.77 6.14 8.75
C PRO A 334 5.77 6.33 9.90
N PHE A 335 5.69 7.56 10.37
CA PHE A 335 4.63 8.04 11.25
C PHE A 335 3.88 9.15 10.54
N LEU A 336 2.67 8.85 10.11
CA LEU A 336 1.82 9.77 9.35
C LEU A 336 0.80 10.44 10.26
N ALA A 337 0.33 11.61 9.81
CA ALA A 337 -0.72 12.36 10.49
C ALA A 337 -0.33 12.88 11.88
N SER A 338 0.92 13.24 12.08
CA SER A 338 1.30 14.10 13.21
C SER A 338 0.60 15.47 13.09
N ARG A 339 0.30 16.09 14.20
CA ARG A 339 -0.31 17.44 14.22
C ARG A 339 0.67 18.50 13.76
N GLU A 340 1.93 18.32 14.07
CA GLU A 340 2.99 19.29 13.82
C GLU A 340 3.52 19.16 12.39
N GLU A 341 3.65 17.93 11.90
CA GLU A 341 4.14 17.66 10.57
C GLU A 341 3.37 16.51 9.93
N PHE A 342 3.24 16.59 8.62
CA PHE A 342 2.53 15.57 7.87
C PHE A 342 3.26 14.22 7.88
N PHE A 343 4.58 14.26 7.81
CA PHE A 343 5.42 13.09 7.70
C PHE A 343 6.55 13.12 8.72
N LYS A 344 6.55 12.14 9.59
CA LYS A 344 7.63 11.78 10.49
C LYS A 344 8.06 10.36 10.21
N GLY A 345 9.30 10.01 10.50
CA GLY A 345 9.76 8.64 10.29
C GLY A 345 11.13 8.38 10.89
N ALA A 346 11.45 7.12 10.99
CA ALA A 346 12.75 6.65 11.44
C ALA A 346 13.30 5.56 10.52
N PHE A 347 14.62 5.60 10.32
CA PHE A 347 15.39 4.49 9.80
C PHE A 347 15.98 3.70 10.97
N LEU A 348 15.59 2.45 11.07
CA LEU A 348 15.93 1.58 12.19
C LEU A 348 16.76 0.39 11.71
N ILE A 349 17.69 -0.06 12.55
CA ILE A 349 18.13 -1.45 12.54
C ILE A 349 17.23 -2.20 13.50
N GLU A 350 16.58 -3.23 13.02
CA GLU A 350 15.72 -4.11 13.82
C GLU A 350 16.28 -5.52 13.80
N ASN A 351 16.48 -6.08 14.99
CA ASN A 351 16.94 -7.45 15.19
C ASN A 351 15.80 -8.25 15.83
N ASP A 352 15.33 -9.25 15.11
CA ASP A 352 14.39 -10.25 15.60
C ASP A 352 15.16 -11.52 15.92
N THR A 353 15.10 -11.98 17.17
CA THR A 353 15.77 -13.20 17.61
C THR A 353 14.80 -14.12 18.31
N GLU A 354 14.78 -15.37 17.88
CA GLU A 354 14.10 -16.49 18.49
C GLU A 354 15.12 -17.40 19.17
N PHE A 355 14.92 -17.66 20.45
CA PHE A 355 15.68 -18.64 21.22
C PHE A 355 14.81 -19.88 21.44
N ILE A 356 15.24 -21.02 20.93
CA ILE A 356 14.58 -22.32 21.15
C ILE A 356 15.13 -22.88 22.45
N LEU A 357 14.40 -22.73 23.55
CA LEU A 357 14.81 -23.19 24.88
C LEU A 357 14.55 -24.70 25.05
N ARG A 358 13.43 -25.17 24.53
CA ARG A 358 13.02 -26.58 24.46
C ARG A 358 12.13 -26.78 23.23
N GLU A 359 11.77 -28.02 22.91
CA GLU A 359 10.90 -28.36 21.76
C GLU A 359 9.56 -27.60 21.73
N ASN A 360 9.04 -27.23 22.92
CA ASN A 360 7.78 -26.52 23.08
C ASN A 360 7.94 -25.16 23.82
N MET A 361 9.15 -24.63 23.94
CA MET A 361 9.41 -23.39 24.66
C MET A 361 10.32 -22.48 23.84
N PHE A 362 9.83 -21.31 23.50
CA PHE A 362 10.50 -20.32 22.66
C PHE A 362 10.53 -18.99 23.37
N PHE A 363 11.67 -18.28 23.27
CA PHE A 363 11.80 -16.91 23.74
C PHE A 363 12.11 -16.00 22.55
N TYR A 364 11.26 -15.02 22.33
CA TYR A 364 11.40 -14.06 21.24
C TYR A 364 11.82 -12.71 21.76
N THR A 365 12.79 -12.08 21.07
CA THR A 365 13.15 -10.69 21.29
C THR A 365 13.10 -9.91 19.98
N ASN A 366 12.63 -8.66 20.07
CA ASN A 366 12.73 -7.69 18.99
C ASN A 366 13.42 -6.45 19.55
N LEU A 367 14.62 -6.18 19.07
CA LEU A 367 15.42 -5.03 19.45
C LEU A 367 15.49 -4.05 18.29
N LYS A 368 15.42 -2.76 18.58
CA LYS A 368 15.46 -1.70 17.59
C LYS A 368 16.45 -0.64 17.99
N TYR A 369 17.21 -0.16 17.01
CA TYR A 369 18.12 0.95 17.15
C TYR A 369 17.86 1.98 16.05
N SER A 370 17.62 3.24 16.42
CA SER A 370 17.42 4.31 15.45
C SER A 370 18.76 4.73 14.86
N LEU A 371 18.84 4.71 13.53
CA LEU A 371 19.99 5.26 12.81
C LEU A 371 19.80 6.75 12.52
N ALA A 372 18.58 7.13 12.22
CA ALA A 372 18.16 8.49 11.95
C ALA A 372 16.65 8.60 12.05
N ASP A 373 16.17 9.65 12.67
CA ASP A 373 14.74 9.98 12.69
C ASP A 373 14.54 11.51 12.72
N ASN A 374 13.29 11.94 12.66
CA ASN A 374 12.89 13.33 12.76
C ASN A 374 11.77 13.52 13.80
N PHE A 375 11.86 12.82 14.92
CA PHE A 375 10.87 12.88 16.00
C PHE A 375 11.14 13.94 17.06
N ASP A 376 12.30 14.59 17.07
CA ASP A 376 12.69 15.58 18.08
C ASP A 376 11.70 16.73 18.23
N ASP A 377 11.09 17.16 17.12
CA ASP A 377 10.12 18.24 17.08
C ASP A 377 8.70 17.82 17.45
N LEU A 378 8.48 16.56 17.86
CA LEU A 378 7.16 16.13 18.27
C LEU A 378 6.71 16.88 19.53
N ARG A 379 5.64 17.67 19.39
CA ARG A 379 5.05 18.45 20.47
C ARG A 379 3.95 17.67 21.16
N PHE A 380 3.87 17.85 22.48
CA PHE A 380 2.74 17.34 23.27
C PHE A 380 1.61 18.37 23.26
N PRO A 381 0.34 17.93 23.16
CA PRO A 381 -0.77 18.84 23.34
C PRO A 381 -0.73 19.43 24.77
N PRO A 382 -1.11 20.70 24.96
CA PRO A 382 -1.28 21.27 26.29
C PRO A 382 -2.20 20.40 27.14
N ILE A 383 -1.81 20.18 28.39
CA ILE A 383 -2.51 19.27 29.31
C ILE A 383 -3.97 19.70 29.56
N ASP A 384 -4.28 20.99 29.39
CA ASP A 384 -5.52 21.60 29.90
C ASP A 384 -6.63 21.76 28.86
N THR A 385 -6.44 21.40 27.59
CA THR A 385 -7.36 21.87 26.54
C THR A 385 -8.19 20.81 25.86
N TYR A 386 -7.89 19.50 26.04
CA TYR A 386 -8.66 18.41 25.40
C TYR A 386 -8.55 17.09 26.16
N PRO A 387 -9.56 16.19 26.03
CA PRO A 387 -9.41 14.83 26.53
C PRO A 387 -8.09 14.24 25.99
N ALA A 388 -7.35 13.59 26.88
CA ALA A 388 -6.04 13.00 26.60
C ALA A 388 -6.07 12.28 25.24
N GLN A 389 -5.16 12.66 24.33
CA GLN A 389 -5.10 11.99 23.04
C GLN A 389 -4.62 10.57 23.25
N VAL A 390 -5.34 9.62 22.66
CA VAL A 390 -5.06 8.18 22.72
C VAL A 390 -3.62 7.79 22.34
N ARG A 391 -2.82 8.73 21.81
CA ARG A 391 -1.42 8.51 21.37
C ARG A 391 -0.41 9.46 22.02
N SER A 392 -0.72 10.10 23.11
CA SER A 392 0.25 10.97 23.79
C SER A 392 1.48 10.20 24.25
N ASP A 393 1.31 8.99 24.77
CA ASP A 393 2.41 8.17 25.26
C ASP A 393 3.33 7.67 24.13
N VAL A 394 2.76 7.37 22.95
CA VAL A 394 3.54 6.98 21.77
C VAL A 394 4.52 8.07 21.35
N LYS A 395 4.16 9.35 21.50
CA LYS A 395 5.06 10.47 21.18
C LYS A 395 6.27 10.53 22.12
N GLN A 396 6.13 10.19 23.39
CA GLN A 396 7.26 10.09 24.32
C GLN A 396 8.25 9.03 23.86
N TYR A 397 7.75 7.84 23.50
CA TYR A 397 8.62 6.77 23.01
C TYR A 397 9.30 7.12 21.69
N LEU A 398 8.57 7.80 20.77
CA LEU A 398 9.13 8.21 19.50
C LEU A 398 10.21 9.28 19.68
N LYS A 399 10.01 10.22 20.58
CA LYS A 399 10.95 11.31 20.84
C LYS A 399 12.27 10.86 21.44
N ASN A 400 12.25 9.77 22.18
CA ASN A 400 13.43 9.18 22.83
C ASN A 400 13.96 7.96 22.03
N MET A 401 13.61 7.86 20.74
CA MET A 401 13.99 6.69 19.92
C MET A 401 15.49 6.61 19.65
N ASP A 402 16.19 7.72 19.65
CA ASP A 402 17.63 7.86 19.45
C ASP A 402 18.48 7.65 20.74
N GLU A 403 17.84 7.63 21.90
CA GLU A 403 18.53 7.54 23.20
C GLU A 403 19.10 6.14 23.50
N GLY A 404 18.84 5.13 22.65
CA GLY A 404 19.37 3.79 22.88
C GLY A 404 18.66 2.66 22.11
N ILE A 405 18.84 1.46 22.64
CA ILE A 405 18.19 0.27 22.09
C ILE A 405 16.78 0.13 22.68
N LEU A 406 15.80 0.14 21.81
CA LEU A 406 14.41 -0.08 22.17
C LEU A 406 14.07 -1.57 22.13
N ILE A 407 13.42 -2.06 23.19
CA ILE A 407 12.84 -3.40 23.24
C ILE A 407 11.44 -3.34 22.65
N GLY A 408 11.28 -3.79 21.41
CA GLY A 408 9.99 -3.84 20.75
C GLY A 408 9.15 -5.04 21.18
N ARG A 409 9.80 -6.16 21.59
CA ARG A 409 9.16 -7.39 22.05
C ARG A 409 10.11 -8.17 22.95
N ALA A 410 9.59 -8.70 24.01
CA ALA A 410 10.19 -9.78 24.81
C ALA A 410 9.06 -10.72 25.20
N GLN A 411 9.06 -11.94 24.67
CA GLN A 411 7.91 -12.86 24.78
C GLN A 411 8.41 -14.28 24.98
N LEU A 412 7.81 -14.98 25.94
CA LEU A 412 8.00 -16.40 26.16
C LEU A 412 6.74 -17.14 25.70
N ASP A 413 6.89 -18.05 24.75
CA ASP A 413 5.83 -18.89 24.22
C ASP A 413 5.99 -20.32 24.73
N LEU A 414 4.90 -20.89 25.21
CA LEU A 414 4.79 -22.26 25.64
C LEU A 414 3.71 -22.93 24.77
N HIS A 415 4.09 -24.01 24.06
CA HIS A 415 3.19 -24.79 23.23
C HIS A 415 2.84 -26.07 24.00
N PHE A 416 1.54 -26.34 24.20
CA PHE A 416 1.04 -27.49 24.94
C PHE A 416 0.40 -28.52 24.01
#